data_dbc6d683199b527bf4c5713fb5202a57
#
_entry.id   dbc6d683199b527bf4c5713fb5202a57
#
_cell.length_a   1.000
_cell.length_b   1.000
_cell.length_c   1.000
_cell.angle_alpha   90.00
_cell.angle_beta   90.00
_cell.angle_gamma   90.00
#
_symmetry.space_group_name_H-M   'P 1'
#
loop_
_entity.id
_entity.type
_entity.pdbx_description
1 polymer ?
#
loop_
_entity_poly.entity_id
_entity_poly.type
_entity_poly.pdbx_seq_one_letter_code
_entity_poly.pdbx_strand_id
1 'polypeptide(L)'
;MKTTPFTDIHIGLGAKMHEFAGYNMPIEYSTGINDEHLTVVNGVGVFDVSHMGEFWVKGPKAKQFLERVCSNNISSLINGQAQYNCFPNGKGGIVDDLIVYHYSDEKYMLVVNAANIDKDWEWVNANNEEGVELENSSDRMAQLAVQGPKATEMLQKLTDVNLSEIKYYHFTEGKFAGVDNVIISNTGYTGAGGFELYFYPQYGQQIWDALFTTGAEYGIKPIGLGARDTLRLEMGFCLYGHEIDDTTSPIEAGLGWITKPAEGKNLIDGELYIRQRAEGTERKLVGFELQERGIPRQDYVLTDGQGNAIGRVTSGCMSPCRKIGVGMG
;
A
#
# COMPACT_ATOMS: atom_id res chain seq x y z
N MET A 1 19.79 11.44 -2.75
CA MET A 1 18.32 11.26 -2.76
C MET A 1 17.96 10.62 -4.08
N LYS A 2 17.26 9.48 -4.06
CA LYS A 2 16.80 8.80 -5.28
C LYS A 2 15.68 9.61 -5.96
N THR A 3 15.43 9.35 -7.23
CA THR A 3 14.37 9.97 -8.03
C THR A 3 13.49 8.89 -8.63
N THR A 4 12.23 9.22 -8.92
CA THR A 4 11.34 8.40 -9.74
C THR A 4 11.37 8.87 -11.20
N PRO A 5 10.82 8.12 -12.15
CA PRO A 5 10.69 8.57 -13.54
C PRO A 5 9.87 9.87 -13.70
N PHE A 6 9.12 10.26 -12.67
CA PHE A 6 8.22 11.42 -12.69
C PHE A 6 8.74 12.63 -11.91
N THR A 7 9.90 12.53 -11.26
CA THR A 7 10.44 13.60 -10.39
C THR A 7 10.50 14.96 -11.11
N ASP A 8 11.02 15.00 -12.35
CA ASP A 8 11.12 16.25 -13.12
C ASP A 8 9.74 16.78 -13.52
N ILE A 9 8.78 15.91 -13.76
CA ILE A 9 7.39 16.28 -14.03
C ILE A 9 6.78 16.95 -12.80
N HIS A 10 6.95 16.36 -11.61
CA HIS A 10 6.45 16.94 -10.36
C HIS A 10 7.04 18.33 -10.08
N ILE A 11 8.35 18.46 -10.27
CA ILE A 11 9.05 19.77 -10.13
C ILE A 11 8.48 20.76 -11.15
N GLY A 12 8.32 20.35 -12.42
CA GLY A 12 7.75 21.20 -13.49
C GLY A 12 6.31 21.65 -13.22
N LEU A 13 5.53 20.83 -12.51
CA LEU A 13 4.16 21.14 -12.06
C LEU A 13 4.12 21.98 -10.78
N GLY A 14 5.28 22.34 -10.22
CA GLY A 14 5.38 23.17 -9.01
C GLY A 14 5.00 22.42 -7.72
N ALA A 15 5.17 21.10 -7.69
CA ALA A 15 4.96 20.32 -6.48
C ALA A 15 5.94 20.73 -5.38
N LYS A 16 5.46 20.71 -4.14
CA LYS A 16 6.31 20.81 -2.96
C LYS A 16 6.99 19.46 -2.74
N MET A 17 8.25 19.38 -3.15
CA MET A 17 9.04 18.16 -3.05
C MET A 17 9.64 18.01 -1.66
N HIS A 18 9.70 16.77 -1.18
CA HIS A 18 10.33 16.43 0.10
C HIS A 18 10.98 15.05 0.02
N GLU A 19 11.98 14.82 0.88
CA GLU A 19 12.53 13.49 1.08
C GLU A 19 11.50 12.58 1.73
N PHE A 20 11.25 11.42 1.10
CA PHE A 20 10.41 10.36 1.63
C PHE A 20 11.02 9.00 1.28
N ALA A 21 11.37 8.21 2.28
CA ALA A 21 11.99 6.88 2.11
C ALA A 21 13.23 6.89 1.19
N GLY A 22 14.05 7.95 1.28
CA GLY A 22 15.24 8.11 0.45
C GLY A 22 15.00 8.72 -0.94
N TYR A 23 13.74 8.94 -1.34
CA TYR A 23 13.34 9.52 -2.62
C TYR A 23 12.92 10.98 -2.51
N ASN A 24 13.08 11.73 -3.61
CA ASN A 24 12.54 13.08 -3.75
C ASN A 24 11.10 13.00 -4.27
N MET A 25 10.11 13.14 -3.38
CA MET A 25 8.70 12.87 -3.67
C MET A 25 7.83 14.12 -3.53
N PRO A 26 6.72 14.23 -4.32
CA PRO A 26 5.76 15.31 -4.17
C PRO A 26 4.91 15.08 -2.92
N ILE A 27 4.92 16.03 -1.98
CA ILE A 27 4.06 15.98 -0.80
C ILE A 27 2.69 16.59 -1.09
N GLU A 28 2.68 17.73 -1.76
CA GLU A 28 1.47 18.43 -2.21
C GLU A 28 1.75 19.28 -3.44
N TYR A 29 0.71 19.56 -4.21
CA TYR A 29 0.73 20.52 -5.28
C TYR A 29 0.11 21.86 -4.84
N SER A 30 0.06 22.85 -5.75
CA SER A 30 -0.41 24.21 -5.43
C SER A 30 -1.86 24.29 -4.92
N THR A 31 -2.69 23.28 -5.20
CA THR A 31 -4.08 23.19 -4.72
C THR A 31 -4.17 22.77 -3.25
N GLY A 32 -3.13 22.16 -2.71
CA GLY A 32 -3.01 21.74 -1.33
C GLY A 32 -3.70 20.41 -1.03
N ILE A 33 -3.29 19.79 0.08
CA ILE A 33 -3.68 18.43 0.50
C ILE A 33 -5.19 18.22 0.54
N ASN A 34 -5.96 19.19 1.03
CA ASN A 34 -7.42 19.03 1.16
C ASN A 34 -8.11 18.94 -0.21
N ASP A 35 -7.70 19.78 -1.17
CA ASP A 35 -8.27 19.75 -2.51
C ASP A 35 -7.87 18.47 -3.27
N GLU A 36 -6.62 18.05 -3.11
CA GLU A 36 -6.11 16.80 -3.65
C GLU A 36 -6.89 15.59 -3.11
N HIS A 37 -7.09 15.54 -1.79
CA HIS A 37 -7.89 14.50 -1.14
C HIS A 37 -9.32 14.46 -1.71
N LEU A 38 -10.00 15.60 -1.76
CA LEU A 38 -11.37 15.69 -2.28
C LEU A 38 -11.45 15.41 -3.78
N THR A 39 -10.39 15.68 -4.53
CA THR A 39 -10.29 15.29 -5.95
C THR A 39 -10.33 13.78 -6.11
N VAL A 40 -9.61 13.04 -5.27
CA VAL A 40 -9.62 11.56 -5.28
C VAL A 40 -11.00 11.03 -4.88
N VAL A 41 -11.58 11.55 -3.81
CA VAL A 41 -12.87 11.05 -3.29
C VAL A 41 -14.01 11.29 -4.27
N ASN A 42 -14.01 12.41 -5.01
CA ASN A 42 -15.13 12.82 -5.87
C ASN A 42 -14.86 12.67 -7.38
N GLY A 43 -13.63 12.37 -7.78
CA GLY A 43 -13.23 12.40 -9.18
C GLY A 43 -12.19 11.36 -9.51
N VAL A 44 -10.99 11.82 -9.91
CA VAL A 44 -9.83 10.96 -10.20
C VAL A 44 -8.54 11.71 -9.93
N GLY A 45 -7.62 11.05 -9.23
CA GLY A 45 -6.27 11.53 -8.97
C GLY A 45 -5.20 10.50 -9.32
N VAL A 46 -3.99 10.97 -9.61
CA VAL A 46 -2.83 10.12 -9.94
C VAL A 46 -1.73 10.35 -8.90
N PHE A 47 -1.32 9.29 -8.26
CA PHE A 47 -0.17 9.25 -7.35
C PHE A 47 1.02 8.60 -8.06
N ASP A 48 2.17 9.23 -7.99
CA ASP A 48 3.43 8.52 -8.21
C ASP A 48 3.77 7.70 -6.97
N VAL A 49 3.81 6.41 -7.12
CA VAL A 49 4.20 5.45 -6.09
C VAL A 49 5.34 4.55 -6.55
N SER A 50 6.12 5.03 -7.55
CA SER A 50 7.28 4.32 -8.11
C SER A 50 8.44 4.17 -7.14
N HIS A 51 8.33 4.69 -5.93
CA HIS A 51 9.29 4.48 -4.84
C HIS A 51 9.07 3.16 -4.10
N MET A 52 7.94 2.48 -4.32
CA MET A 52 7.67 1.15 -3.74
C MET A 52 8.66 0.11 -4.26
N GLY A 53 8.77 -1.02 -3.57
CA GLY A 53 9.64 -2.12 -3.97
C GLY A 53 8.86 -3.29 -4.57
N GLU A 54 9.44 -3.93 -5.59
CA GLU A 54 8.88 -5.10 -6.23
C GLU A 54 9.88 -6.26 -6.26
N PHE A 55 9.47 -7.39 -5.66
CA PHE A 55 10.26 -8.61 -5.64
C PHE A 55 9.53 -9.73 -6.37
N TRP A 56 10.26 -10.47 -7.20
CA TRP A 56 9.76 -11.71 -7.77
C TRP A 56 10.18 -12.90 -6.91
N VAL A 57 9.25 -13.82 -6.73
CA VAL A 57 9.46 -15.13 -6.10
C VAL A 57 9.08 -16.19 -7.11
N LYS A 58 10.04 -17.04 -7.51
CA LYS A 58 9.87 -18.00 -8.59
C LYS A 58 10.37 -19.39 -8.19
N GLY A 59 9.79 -20.40 -8.83
CA GLY A 59 10.18 -21.80 -8.71
C GLY A 59 9.16 -22.69 -8.03
N PRO A 60 9.37 -24.02 -8.08
CA PRO A 60 8.35 -25.01 -7.67
C PRO A 60 7.99 -24.98 -6.18
N LYS A 61 8.81 -24.31 -5.36
CA LYS A 61 8.55 -24.12 -3.93
C LYS A 61 8.11 -22.71 -3.54
N ALA A 62 7.83 -21.84 -4.53
CA ALA A 62 7.46 -20.43 -4.28
C ALA A 62 6.24 -20.31 -3.36
N LYS A 63 5.20 -21.09 -3.60
CA LYS A 63 4.01 -21.14 -2.75
C LYS A 63 4.33 -21.59 -1.32
N GLN A 64 5.13 -22.64 -1.15
CA GLN A 64 5.54 -23.15 0.17
C GLN A 64 6.33 -22.11 0.95
N PHE A 65 7.28 -21.44 0.29
CA PHE A 65 8.05 -20.35 0.86
C PHE A 65 7.12 -19.23 1.36
N LEU A 66 6.22 -18.74 0.50
CA LEU A 66 5.31 -17.64 0.86
C LEU A 66 4.31 -18.04 1.96
N GLU A 67 3.86 -19.30 2.02
CA GLU A 67 3.02 -19.76 3.13
C GLU A 67 3.74 -19.66 4.48
N ARG A 68 5.05 -19.84 4.51
CA ARG A 68 5.83 -19.76 5.74
C ARG A 68 6.15 -18.33 6.15
N VAL A 69 6.42 -17.45 5.18
CA VAL A 69 6.88 -16.07 5.45
C VAL A 69 5.78 -15.01 5.38
N CYS A 70 4.58 -15.34 4.89
CA CYS A 70 3.45 -14.42 4.80
C CYS A 70 2.33 -14.78 5.77
N SER A 71 1.75 -13.79 6.41
CA SER A 71 0.72 -13.97 7.45
C SER A 71 -0.58 -14.58 6.92
N ASN A 72 -0.97 -14.25 5.68
CA ASN A 72 -2.25 -14.66 5.10
C ASN A 72 -2.18 -16.04 4.43
N ASN A 73 -3.29 -16.56 3.97
CA ASN A 73 -3.41 -17.87 3.31
C ASN A 73 -3.08 -17.74 1.83
N ILE A 74 -1.82 -17.96 1.47
CA ILE A 74 -1.34 -17.94 0.08
C ILE A 74 -2.00 -19.04 -0.78
N SER A 75 -2.30 -20.19 -0.17
CA SER A 75 -2.94 -21.31 -0.86
C SER A 75 -4.36 -21.04 -1.32
N SER A 76 -5.00 -19.98 -0.80
CA SER A 76 -6.33 -19.55 -1.25
C SER A 76 -6.31 -18.67 -2.50
N LEU A 77 -5.13 -18.21 -2.94
CA LEU A 77 -5.00 -17.38 -4.12
C LEU A 77 -5.20 -18.18 -5.41
N ILE A 78 -5.83 -17.52 -6.37
CA ILE A 78 -5.95 -17.99 -7.75
C ILE A 78 -5.16 -17.05 -8.69
N ASN A 79 -4.86 -17.54 -9.89
CA ASN A 79 -4.15 -16.73 -10.89
C ASN A 79 -4.87 -15.40 -11.16
N GLY A 80 -4.10 -14.31 -11.19
CA GLY A 80 -4.63 -12.96 -11.36
C GLY A 80 -5.20 -12.34 -10.09
N GLN A 81 -4.97 -12.92 -8.91
CA GLN A 81 -5.41 -12.38 -7.63
C GLN A 81 -4.24 -11.77 -6.84
N ALA A 82 -4.51 -10.66 -6.17
CA ALA A 82 -3.63 -10.03 -5.20
C ALA A 82 -4.12 -10.27 -3.77
N GLN A 83 -3.23 -10.16 -2.78
CA GLN A 83 -3.58 -10.38 -1.38
C GLN A 83 -2.70 -9.53 -0.45
N TYR A 84 -3.34 -8.84 0.51
CA TYR A 84 -2.64 -8.12 1.56
C TYR A 84 -2.09 -9.07 2.62
N ASN A 85 -0.85 -8.83 3.03
CA ASN A 85 -0.09 -9.67 3.94
C ASN A 85 0.79 -8.84 4.88
N CYS A 86 1.32 -9.50 5.92
CA CYS A 86 2.46 -9.04 6.69
C CYS A 86 3.57 -10.09 6.64
N PHE A 87 4.83 -9.64 6.73
CA PHE A 87 5.98 -10.48 7.08
C PHE A 87 6.14 -10.50 8.60
N PRO A 88 5.95 -11.64 9.28
CA PRO A 88 6.28 -11.79 10.70
C PRO A 88 7.80 -11.75 10.92
N ASN A 89 8.25 -11.20 12.04
CA ASN A 89 9.68 -11.05 12.31
C ASN A 89 10.32 -12.16 13.17
N GLY A 90 9.56 -13.17 13.57
CA GLY A 90 10.01 -14.25 14.46
C GLY A 90 10.07 -13.87 15.95
N LYS A 91 9.62 -12.65 16.30
CA LYS A 91 9.58 -12.11 17.66
C LYS A 91 8.22 -11.53 18.03
N GLY A 92 7.23 -11.78 17.17
CA GLY A 92 5.85 -11.34 17.36
C GLY A 92 5.50 -10.01 16.68
N GLY A 93 6.47 -9.27 16.15
CA GLY A 93 6.24 -8.03 15.41
C GLY A 93 6.19 -8.25 13.90
N ILE A 94 6.15 -7.15 13.16
CA ILE A 94 6.00 -7.11 11.71
C ILE A 94 7.27 -6.52 11.09
N VAL A 95 7.87 -7.24 10.13
CA VAL A 95 8.99 -6.73 9.33
C VAL A 95 8.48 -5.67 8.35
N ASP A 96 7.42 -6.00 7.61
CA ASP A 96 6.70 -5.09 6.71
C ASP A 96 5.30 -5.62 6.40
N ASP A 97 4.43 -4.75 5.91
CA ASP A 97 3.19 -5.13 5.25
C ASP A 97 3.33 -5.01 3.72
N LEU A 98 2.69 -5.90 3.00
CA LEU A 98 2.90 -6.04 1.56
C LEU A 98 1.67 -6.54 0.82
N ILE A 99 1.68 -6.37 -0.49
CA ILE A 99 0.73 -7.05 -1.40
C ILE A 99 1.44 -8.18 -2.13
N VAL A 100 0.85 -9.37 -2.10
CA VAL A 100 1.30 -10.54 -2.85
C VAL A 100 0.43 -10.70 -4.09
N TYR A 101 1.02 -10.71 -5.26
CA TYR A 101 0.40 -10.92 -6.57
C TYR A 101 0.63 -12.35 -7.04
N HIS A 102 -0.42 -13.11 -7.29
CA HIS A 102 -0.34 -14.51 -7.69
C HIS A 102 -0.49 -14.69 -9.20
N TYR A 103 0.61 -14.98 -9.88
CA TYR A 103 0.62 -15.31 -11.31
C TYR A 103 0.40 -16.81 -11.56
N SER A 104 1.04 -17.63 -10.75
CA SER A 104 0.91 -19.08 -10.71
C SER A 104 1.48 -19.61 -9.39
N ASP A 105 1.30 -20.90 -9.08
CA ASP A 105 1.89 -21.52 -7.89
C ASP A 105 3.42 -21.46 -7.85
N GLU A 106 4.06 -21.16 -9.00
CA GLU A 106 5.51 -21.05 -9.14
C GLU A 106 5.99 -19.63 -9.44
N LYS A 107 5.08 -18.63 -9.48
CA LYS A 107 5.45 -17.24 -9.79
C LYS A 107 4.58 -16.24 -9.05
N TYR A 108 5.20 -15.42 -8.24
CA TYR A 108 4.56 -14.34 -7.48
C TYR A 108 5.35 -13.04 -7.61
N MET A 109 4.66 -11.91 -7.46
CA MET A 109 5.29 -10.60 -7.26
C MET A 109 4.87 -10.08 -5.88
N LEU A 110 5.82 -9.55 -5.14
CA LEU A 110 5.61 -8.90 -3.84
C LEU A 110 5.79 -7.41 -4.03
N VAL A 111 4.88 -6.60 -3.51
CA VAL A 111 5.01 -5.14 -3.50
C VAL A 111 5.14 -4.70 -2.05
N VAL A 112 6.28 -4.09 -1.71
CA VAL A 112 6.72 -3.76 -0.35
C VAL A 112 6.87 -2.26 -0.17
N ASN A 113 6.88 -1.79 1.09
CA ASN A 113 7.04 -0.37 1.39
C ASN A 113 8.44 0.15 1.07
N ALA A 114 8.51 1.34 0.49
CA ALA A 114 9.74 1.98 0.04
C ALA A 114 10.84 2.06 1.11
N ALA A 115 10.48 2.44 2.34
CA ALA A 115 11.42 2.55 3.45
C ALA A 115 12.01 1.21 3.91
N ASN A 116 11.37 0.11 3.55
CA ASN A 116 11.70 -1.23 4.01
C ASN A 116 12.33 -2.12 2.92
N ILE A 117 12.50 -1.63 1.67
CA ILE A 117 12.99 -2.45 0.54
C ILE A 117 14.24 -3.26 0.89
N ASP A 118 15.27 -2.61 1.44
CA ASP A 118 16.53 -3.28 1.77
C ASP A 118 16.34 -4.26 2.93
N LYS A 119 15.61 -3.87 3.97
CA LYS A 119 15.27 -4.73 5.12
C LYS A 119 14.47 -5.96 4.70
N ASP A 120 13.47 -5.78 3.85
CA ASP A 120 12.63 -6.85 3.36
C ASP A 120 13.41 -7.80 2.45
N TRP A 121 14.27 -7.23 1.60
CA TRP A 121 15.14 -8.01 0.74
C TRP A 121 16.10 -8.89 1.53
N GLU A 122 16.74 -8.33 2.55
CA GLU A 122 17.60 -9.10 3.46
C GLU A 122 16.79 -10.17 4.19
N TRP A 123 15.60 -9.83 4.67
CA TRP A 123 14.76 -10.73 5.43
C TRP A 123 14.25 -11.92 4.58
N VAL A 124 13.75 -11.68 3.36
CA VAL A 124 13.30 -12.78 2.50
C VAL A 124 14.44 -13.70 2.08
N ASN A 125 15.63 -13.15 1.83
CA ASN A 125 16.82 -13.97 1.53
C ASN A 125 17.27 -14.79 2.74
N ALA A 126 17.29 -14.21 3.93
CA ALA A 126 17.67 -14.92 5.16
C ALA A 126 16.70 -16.06 5.52
N ASN A 127 15.44 -15.94 5.10
CA ASN A 127 14.40 -16.94 5.34
C ASN A 127 14.14 -17.86 4.13
N ASN A 128 14.97 -17.85 3.10
CA ASN A 128 14.78 -18.67 1.89
C ASN A 128 15.32 -20.10 2.05
N GLU A 129 14.76 -20.85 2.99
CA GLU A 129 15.13 -22.26 3.25
C GLU A 129 14.68 -23.18 2.11
N GLU A 130 13.63 -22.85 1.41
CA GLU A 130 13.07 -23.58 0.28
C GLU A 130 13.96 -23.49 -0.96
N GLY A 131 14.85 -22.50 -1.03
CA GLY A 131 15.76 -22.28 -2.16
C GLY A 131 15.04 -21.79 -3.41
N VAL A 132 14.02 -20.92 -3.24
CA VAL A 132 13.31 -20.28 -4.36
C VAL A 132 14.18 -19.22 -5.03
N GLU A 133 13.92 -18.95 -6.31
CA GLU A 133 14.55 -17.82 -7.00
C GLU A 133 13.91 -16.51 -6.53
N LEU A 134 14.72 -15.62 -5.98
CA LEU A 134 14.34 -14.28 -5.56
C LEU A 134 14.99 -13.25 -6.49
N GLU A 135 14.21 -12.28 -6.96
CA GLU A 135 14.70 -11.21 -7.82
C GLU A 135 14.14 -9.86 -7.34
N ASN A 136 15.02 -8.92 -6.98
CA ASN A 136 14.63 -7.54 -6.70
C ASN A 136 14.57 -6.75 -8.00
N SER A 137 13.39 -6.31 -8.40
CA SER A 137 13.14 -5.52 -9.60
C SER A 137 12.71 -4.07 -9.33
N SER A 138 12.81 -3.61 -8.09
CA SER A 138 12.33 -2.29 -7.65
C SER A 138 12.85 -1.13 -8.52
N ASP A 139 14.14 -1.14 -8.86
CA ASP A 139 14.73 -0.08 -9.69
C ASP A 139 14.36 -0.19 -11.19
N ARG A 140 13.64 -1.24 -11.59
CA ARG A 140 13.24 -1.52 -12.98
C ARG A 140 11.74 -1.39 -13.22
N MET A 141 10.99 -1.02 -12.20
CA MET A 141 9.55 -0.82 -12.28
C MET A 141 9.18 0.61 -11.90
N ALA A 142 8.15 1.11 -12.55
CA ALA A 142 7.46 2.33 -12.19
C ALA A 142 6.02 1.98 -11.85
N GLN A 143 5.45 2.68 -10.90
CA GLN A 143 4.09 2.45 -10.43
C GLN A 143 3.33 3.76 -10.32
N LEU A 144 2.15 3.82 -10.94
CA LEU A 144 1.18 4.90 -10.77
C LEU A 144 -0.11 4.35 -10.16
N ALA A 145 -0.61 4.98 -9.11
CA ALA A 145 -1.94 4.70 -8.59
C ALA A 145 -2.94 5.75 -9.11
N VAL A 146 -3.90 5.31 -9.91
CA VAL A 146 -4.97 6.15 -10.47
C VAL A 146 -6.25 5.84 -9.73
N GLN A 147 -6.65 6.74 -8.84
CA GLN A 147 -7.64 6.47 -7.81
C GLN A 147 -8.81 7.45 -7.87
N GLY A 148 -10.00 6.94 -7.57
CA GLY A 148 -11.24 7.70 -7.48
C GLY A 148 -12.38 7.08 -8.27
N PRO A 149 -13.64 7.51 -8.02
CA PRO A 149 -14.83 6.90 -8.63
C PRO A 149 -14.90 7.04 -10.16
N LYS A 150 -14.17 7.99 -10.75
CA LYS A 150 -14.09 8.17 -12.20
C LYS A 150 -12.90 7.45 -12.85
N ALA A 151 -12.05 6.80 -12.06
CA ALA A 151 -10.82 6.17 -12.57
C ALA A 151 -11.12 5.07 -13.59
N THR A 152 -12.04 4.16 -13.31
CA THR A 152 -12.36 3.04 -14.21
C THR A 152 -12.84 3.51 -15.57
N GLU A 153 -13.78 4.46 -15.63
CA GLU A 153 -14.33 5.01 -16.87
C GLU A 153 -13.24 5.71 -17.70
N MET A 154 -12.42 6.51 -17.04
CA MET A 154 -11.32 7.22 -17.68
C MET A 154 -10.26 6.27 -18.24
N LEU A 155 -9.78 5.32 -17.40
CA LEU A 155 -8.73 4.37 -17.77
C LEU A 155 -9.18 3.42 -18.89
N GLN A 156 -10.47 3.09 -18.97
CA GLN A 156 -11.01 2.22 -20.03
C GLN A 156 -10.78 2.78 -21.44
N LYS A 157 -10.59 4.08 -21.60
CA LYS A 157 -10.27 4.72 -22.88
C LYS A 157 -8.82 4.46 -23.33
N LEU A 158 -7.96 3.98 -22.45
CA LEU A 158 -6.53 3.77 -22.68
C LEU A 158 -6.14 2.30 -22.86
N THR A 159 -7.09 1.37 -22.75
CA THR A 159 -6.84 -0.07 -22.84
C THR A 159 -8.03 -0.82 -23.44
N ASP A 160 -7.73 -1.91 -24.16
CA ASP A 160 -8.74 -2.87 -24.63
C ASP A 160 -9.11 -3.91 -23.55
N VAL A 161 -8.38 -3.95 -22.43
CA VAL A 161 -8.73 -4.80 -21.28
C VAL A 161 -10.03 -4.29 -20.68
N ASN A 162 -10.99 -5.18 -20.45
CA ASN A 162 -12.25 -4.80 -19.79
C ASN A 162 -12.00 -4.60 -18.27
N LEU A 163 -11.81 -3.34 -17.86
CA LEU A 163 -11.49 -2.98 -16.48
C LEU A 163 -12.61 -3.30 -15.52
N SER A 164 -13.87 -3.29 -15.98
CA SER A 164 -15.02 -3.60 -15.13
C SER A 164 -15.09 -5.08 -14.69
N GLU A 165 -14.39 -5.97 -15.39
CA GLU A 165 -14.29 -7.39 -15.04
C GLU A 165 -13.17 -7.68 -14.05
N ILE A 166 -12.21 -6.75 -13.85
CA ILE A 166 -11.14 -6.91 -12.87
C ILE A 166 -11.71 -6.62 -11.48
N LYS A 167 -11.98 -7.66 -10.71
CA LYS A 167 -12.52 -7.55 -9.34
C LYS A 167 -11.51 -6.89 -8.41
N TYR A 168 -12.00 -6.33 -7.31
CA TYR A 168 -11.13 -5.79 -6.27
C TYR A 168 -10.13 -6.85 -5.78
N TYR A 169 -8.86 -6.47 -5.62
CA TYR A 169 -7.71 -7.37 -5.37
C TYR A 169 -7.51 -8.42 -6.48
N HIS A 170 -7.77 -8.05 -7.73
CA HIS A 170 -7.37 -8.83 -8.91
C HIS A 170 -6.59 -7.93 -9.88
N PHE A 171 -5.79 -8.58 -10.71
CA PHE A 171 -4.97 -7.93 -11.70
C PHE A 171 -4.91 -8.72 -13.01
N THR A 172 -4.47 -8.06 -14.05
CA THR A 172 -4.14 -8.68 -15.33
C THR A 172 -2.99 -7.92 -15.97
N GLU A 173 -2.37 -8.51 -16.98
CA GLU A 173 -1.43 -7.83 -17.84
C GLU A 173 -2.10 -7.51 -19.17
N GLY A 174 -1.81 -6.34 -19.73
CA GLY A 174 -2.40 -5.94 -20.99
C GLY A 174 -1.70 -4.74 -21.62
N LYS A 175 -2.18 -4.35 -22.80
CA LYS A 175 -1.73 -3.12 -23.44
C LYS A 175 -2.45 -1.94 -22.81
N PHE A 176 -1.69 -0.93 -22.40
CA PHE A 176 -2.21 0.30 -21.80
C PHE A 176 -1.52 1.53 -22.40
N ALA A 177 -2.28 2.51 -22.87
CA ALA A 177 -1.75 3.72 -23.51
C ALA A 177 -0.69 3.44 -24.61
N GLY A 178 -0.88 2.34 -25.36
CA GLY A 178 0.06 1.90 -26.41
C GLY A 178 1.28 1.12 -25.91
N VAL A 179 1.45 0.94 -24.59
CA VAL A 179 2.53 0.17 -23.96
C VAL A 179 2.05 -1.24 -23.69
N ASP A 180 2.85 -2.24 -24.10
CA ASP A 180 2.56 -3.65 -23.88
C ASP A 180 3.03 -4.10 -22.48
N ASN A 181 2.42 -5.17 -21.95
CA ASN A 181 2.77 -5.81 -20.68
C ASN A 181 2.70 -4.89 -19.45
N VAL A 182 1.74 -3.96 -19.44
CA VAL A 182 1.41 -3.18 -18.25
C VAL A 182 0.58 -4.06 -17.32
N ILE A 183 0.99 -4.14 -16.05
CA ILE A 183 0.18 -4.79 -15.00
C ILE A 183 -0.89 -3.77 -14.60
N ILE A 184 -2.15 -4.18 -14.68
CA ILE A 184 -3.33 -3.37 -14.35
C ILE A 184 -4.01 -4.04 -13.17
N SER A 185 -3.90 -3.44 -12.00
CA SER A 185 -4.38 -4.01 -10.74
C SER A 185 -5.50 -3.18 -10.14
N ASN A 186 -6.63 -3.83 -9.83
CA ASN A 186 -7.72 -3.20 -9.07
C ASN A 186 -7.39 -3.24 -7.56
N THR A 187 -6.39 -2.46 -7.20
CA THR A 187 -5.89 -2.23 -5.85
C THR A 187 -5.71 -0.73 -5.60
N GLY A 188 -5.43 -0.35 -4.37
CA GLY A 188 -5.18 1.03 -3.97
C GLY A 188 -5.21 1.22 -2.47
N TYR A 189 -4.86 2.44 -2.05
CA TYR A 189 -4.68 2.81 -0.64
C TYR A 189 -5.53 4.02 -0.24
N THR A 190 -6.66 4.21 -0.91
CA THR A 190 -7.48 5.44 -0.79
C THR A 190 -8.93 5.18 -0.36
N GLY A 191 -9.41 3.95 -0.49
CA GLY A 191 -10.81 3.61 -0.30
C GLY A 191 -11.77 4.17 -1.37
N ALA A 192 -11.23 4.92 -2.35
CA ALA A 192 -12.04 5.58 -3.39
C ALA A 192 -12.20 4.72 -4.66
N GLY A 193 -11.57 3.54 -4.70
CA GLY A 193 -11.51 2.69 -5.89
C GLY A 193 -10.47 3.19 -6.90
N GLY A 194 -10.28 2.43 -7.96
CA GLY A 194 -9.30 2.75 -8.99
C GLY A 194 -8.33 1.61 -9.26
N PHE A 195 -7.21 1.93 -9.88
CA PHE A 195 -6.23 0.96 -10.32
C PHE A 195 -4.81 1.41 -9.99
N GLU A 196 -3.93 0.43 -9.85
CA GLU A 196 -2.48 0.61 -9.83
C GLU A 196 -1.90 0.03 -11.12
N LEU A 197 -1.01 0.79 -11.75
CA LEU A 197 -0.40 0.46 -13.04
C LEU A 197 1.10 0.27 -12.81
N TYR A 198 1.63 -0.91 -13.19
CA TYR A 198 3.06 -1.20 -13.10
C TYR A 198 3.62 -1.37 -14.51
N PHE A 199 4.73 -0.75 -14.79
CA PHE A 199 5.36 -0.74 -16.11
C PHE A 199 6.85 -0.39 -16.02
N TYR A 200 7.57 -0.57 -17.13
CA TYR A 200 8.99 -0.20 -17.18
C TYR A 200 9.17 1.33 -17.19
N PRO A 201 10.14 1.88 -16.43
CA PRO A 201 10.34 3.32 -16.25
C PRO A 201 10.45 4.14 -17.55
N GLN A 202 11.02 3.56 -18.62
CA GLN A 202 11.15 4.25 -19.90
C GLN A 202 9.81 4.66 -20.55
N TYR A 203 8.70 4.06 -20.13
CA TYR A 203 7.36 4.40 -20.62
C TYR A 203 6.64 5.42 -19.72
N GLY A 204 7.30 5.90 -18.66
CA GLY A 204 6.69 6.80 -17.66
C GLY A 204 6.08 8.04 -18.30
N GLN A 205 6.84 8.77 -19.13
CA GLN A 205 6.35 9.98 -19.80
C GLN A 205 5.14 9.67 -20.69
N GLN A 206 5.19 8.60 -21.49
CA GLN A 206 4.10 8.23 -22.41
C GLN A 206 2.81 7.95 -21.64
N ILE A 207 2.89 7.16 -20.58
CA ILE A 207 1.72 6.80 -19.76
C ILE A 207 1.18 8.02 -19.03
N TRP A 208 2.07 8.86 -18.46
CA TRP A 208 1.68 10.10 -17.78
C TRP A 208 0.91 11.04 -18.74
N ASP A 209 1.45 11.30 -19.92
CA ASP A 209 0.83 12.18 -20.92
C ASP A 209 -0.52 11.65 -21.38
N ALA A 210 -0.63 10.33 -21.59
CA ALA A 210 -1.88 9.68 -21.94
C ALA A 210 -2.95 9.81 -20.85
N LEU A 211 -2.57 9.60 -19.58
CA LEU A 211 -3.46 9.76 -18.43
C LEU A 211 -3.99 11.20 -18.33
N PHE A 212 -3.12 12.20 -18.42
CA PHE A 212 -3.53 13.60 -18.26
C PHE A 212 -4.27 14.15 -19.49
N THR A 213 -3.94 13.68 -20.71
CA THR A 213 -4.68 14.03 -21.92
C THR A 213 -6.11 13.47 -21.86
N THR A 214 -6.24 12.18 -21.58
CA THR A 214 -7.55 11.51 -21.49
C THR A 214 -8.34 11.95 -20.27
N GLY A 215 -7.64 12.19 -19.17
CA GLY A 215 -8.23 12.56 -17.88
C GLY A 215 -8.69 14.02 -17.77
N ALA A 216 -8.33 14.88 -18.75
CA ALA A 216 -8.67 16.31 -18.71
C ALA A 216 -10.19 16.56 -18.58
N GLU A 217 -11.01 15.81 -19.31
CA GLU A 217 -12.47 15.90 -19.22
C GLU A 217 -13.06 15.40 -17.89
N TYR A 218 -12.30 14.57 -17.15
CA TYR A 218 -12.66 14.04 -15.83
C TYR A 218 -12.16 14.91 -14.68
N GLY A 219 -11.36 15.95 -14.98
CA GLY A 219 -10.74 16.82 -13.98
C GLY A 219 -9.62 16.13 -13.21
N ILE A 220 -8.86 15.23 -13.87
CA ILE A 220 -7.72 14.51 -13.27
C ILE A 220 -6.70 15.49 -12.70
N LYS A 221 -6.16 15.16 -11.54
CA LYS A 221 -5.06 15.92 -10.92
C LYS A 221 -3.93 15.01 -10.47
N PRO A 222 -2.68 15.50 -10.47
CA PRO A 222 -1.60 14.87 -9.76
C PRO A 222 -1.83 15.04 -8.25
N ILE A 223 -1.53 14.01 -7.46
CA ILE A 223 -1.81 13.95 -6.03
C ILE A 223 -0.53 13.62 -5.28
N GLY A 224 -0.23 14.40 -4.24
CA GLY A 224 0.93 14.22 -3.41
C GLY A 224 0.74 13.23 -2.25
N LEU A 225 1.86 12.88 -1.60
CA LEU A 225 1.87 11.93 -0.49
C LEU A 225 1.11 12.44 0.74
N GLY A 226 0.96 13.77 0.90
CA GLY A 226 0.14 14.33 1.97
C GLY A 226 -1.33 13.93 1.88
N ALA A 227 -1.91 13.95 0.68
CA ALA A 227 -3.28 13.49 0.47
C ALA A 227 -3.37 11.95 0.55
N ARG A 228 -2.33 11.20 0.12
CA ARG A 228 -2.25 9.76 0.32
C ARG A 228 -2.38 9.40 1.80
N ASP A 229 -1.71 10.13 2.69
CA ASP A 229 -1.78 9.89 4.14
C ASP A 229 -3.16 10.23 4.71
N THR A 230 -3.77 11.34 4.34
CA THR A 230 -5.11 11.66 4.84
C THR A 230 -6.19 10.70 4.34
N LEU A 231 -6.09 10.23 3.09
CA LEU A 231 -7.01 9.24 2.50
C LEU A 231 -6.91 7.87 3.23
N ARG A 232 -5.69 7.33 3.38
CA ARG A 232 -5.51 6.04 4.05
C ARG A 232 -5.98 6.08 5.49
N LEU A 233 -5.73 7.20 6.20
CA LEU A 233 -6.10 7.37 7.60
C LEU A 233 -7.63 7.42 7.79
N GLU A 234 -8.36 8.10 6.90
CA GLU A 234 -9.84 8.10 6.93
C GLU A 234 -10.41 6.69 6.75
N MET A 235 -9.69 5.81 6.05
CA MET A 235 -10.07 4.40 5.86
C MET A 235 -9.59 3.47 6.98
N GLY A 236 -8.78 3.97 7.92
CA GLY A 236 -8.18 3.16 8.96
C GLY A 236 -7.09 2.19 8.45
N PHE A 237 -6.44 2.51 7.33
CA PHE A 237 -5.35 1.68 6.79
C PHE A 237 -4.05 1.97 7.53
N CYS A 238 -3.36 0.89 7.93
CA CYS A 238 -2.07 0.98 8.60
C CYS A 238 -0.99 1.57 7.69
N LEU A 239 -0.03 2.25 8.29
CA LEU A 239 1.23 2.66 7.69
C LEU A 239 2.37 2.11 8.53
N TYR A 240 3.33 1.42 7.89
CA TYR A 240 4.51 0.91 8.60
C TYR A 240 5.33 2.05 9.21
N GLY A 241 5.79 1.83 10.44
CA GLY A 241 6.44 2.87 11.26
C GLY A 241 5.47 3.76 12.06
N HIS A 242 4.16 3.58 11.90
CA HIS A 242 3.10 4.26 12.64
C HIS A 242 2.22 3.28 13.39
N GLU A 243 1.33 2.57 12.71
CA GLU A 243 0.39 1.59 13.29
C GLU A 243 1.03 0.22 13.48
N ILE A 244 1.98 -0.11 12.65
CA ILE A 244 2.67 -1.41 12.61
C ILE A 244 4.18 -1.20 12.56
N ASP A 245 4.90 -2.05 13.27
CA ASP A 245 6.36 -2.02 13.40
C ASP A 245 6.91 -3.36 13.91
N ASP A 246 8.22 -3.40 14.18
CA ASP A 246 8.91 -4.58 14.71
C ASP A 246 8.42 -5.04 16.07
N THR A 247 7.64 -4.22 16.80
CA THR A 247 7.17 -4.50 18.18
C THR A 247 5.66 -4.74 18.26
N THR A 248 4.95 -4.59 17.15
CA THR A 248 3.49 -4.69 17.09
C THR A 248 3.07 -5.91 16.28
N SER A 249 2.28 -6.79 16.89
CA SER A 249 1.76 -7.95 16.17
C SER A 249 0.62 -7.58 15.22
N PRO A 250 0.40 -8.37 14.16
CA PRO A 250 -0.76 -8.16 13.29
C PRO A 250 -2.10 -8.23 14.03
N ILE A 251 -2.17 -9.02 15.12
CA ILE A 251 -3.39 -9.16 15.93
C ILE A 251 -3.65 -7.88 16.71
N GLU A 252 -2.61 -7.30 17.34
CA GLU A 252 -2.70 -5.99 18.02
C GLU A 252 -3.12 -4.88 17.08
N ALA A 253 -2.57 -4.88 15.85
CA ALA A 253 -2.85 -3.89 14.81
C ALA A 253 -4.22 -4.05 14.13
N GLY A 254 -5.08 -4.97 14.60
CA GLY A 254 -6.39 -5.22 13.96
C GLY A 254 -6.32 -5.97 12.63
N LEU A 255 -5.13 -6.46 12.24
CA LEU A 255 -4.88 -7.19 10.99
C LEU A 255 -5.12 -8.71 11.14
N GLY A 256 -5.86 -9.13 12.15
CA GLY A 256 -6.22 -10.53 12.34
C GLY A 256 -6.95 -11.16 11.16
N TRP A 257 -7.65 -10.37 10.35
CA TRP A 257 -8.36 -10.83 9.15
C TRP A 257 -7.42 -11.29 8.03
N ILE A 258 -6.18 -10.81 7.98
CA ILE A 258 -5.11 -11.26 7.06
C ILE A 258 -4.06 -12.15 7.75
N THR A 259 -4.25 -12.51 9.01
CA THR A 259 -3.33 -13.37 9.74
C THR A 259 -3.97 -14.73 9.90
N LYS A 260 -3.54 -15.70 9.10
CA LYS A 260 -4.17 -17.01 8.96
C LYS A 260 -3.22 -18.14 9.34
N PRO A 261 -2.81 -18.22 10.62
CA PRO A 261 -2.06 -19.38 11.08
C PRO A 261 -2.95 -20.62 10.99
N ALA A 262 -2.41 -21.71 10.49
CA ALA A 262 -3.09 -23.00 10.39
C ALA A 262 -2.12 -24.12 10.70
N GLU A 263 -2.65 -25.26 11.17
CA GLU A 263 -1.85 -26.46 11.38
C GLU A 263 -1.19 -26.89 10.05
N GLY A 264 0.12 -27.15 10.09
CA GLY A 264 0.92 -27.55 8.92
C GLY A 264 1.39 -26.39 8.03
N LYS A 265 0.96 -25.15 8.28
CA LYS A 265 1.43 -23.97 7.52
C LYS A 265 2.88 -23.58 7.82
N ASN A 266 3.39 -23.90 9.01
CA ASN A 266 4.73 -23.49 9.49
C ASN A 266 4.98 -21.97 9.43
N LEU A 267 3.92 -21.18 9.58
CA LEU A 267 4.01 -19.72 9.59
C LEU A 267 4.93 -19.24 10.71
N ILE A 268 5.87 -18.36 10.38
CA ILE A 268 6.69 -17.66 11.37
C ILE A 268 5.74 -16.94 12.36
N ASP A 269 6.00 -17.06 13.68
CA ASP A 269 5.14 -16.57 14.77
C ASP A 269 3.70 -17.15 14.80
N GLY A 270 3.40 -18.19 14.02
CA GLY A 270 2.04 -18.73 13.91
C GLY A 270 1.41 -19.16 15.22
N GLU A 271 2.17 -19.81 16.12
CA GLU A 271 1.70 -20.21 17.45
C GLU A 271 1.36 -19.01 18.34
N LEU A 272 2.15 -17.93 18.27
CA LEU A 272 1.87 -16.69 18.98
C LEU A 272 0.54 -16.08 18.51
N TYR A 273 0.31 -16.04 17.19
CA TYR A 273 -0.92 -15.47 16.63
C TYR A 273 -2.16 -16.30 16.95
N ILE A 274 -2.04 -17.63 17.02
CA ILE A 274 -3.12 -18.53 17.49
C ILE A 274 -3.47 -18.18 18.93
N ARG A 275 -2.47 -18.06 19.81
CA ARG A 275 -2.66 -17.71 21.23
C ARG A 275 -3.29 -16.32 21.38
N GLN A 276 -2.76 -15.29 20.71
CA GLN A 276 -3.31 -13.92 20.76
C GLN A 276 -4.75 -13.84 20.29
N ARG A 277 -5.15 -14.68 19.31
CA ARG A 277 -6.54 -14.78 18.89
C ARG A 277 -7.45 -15.40 19.92
N ALA A 278 -6.96 -16.40 20.64
CA ALA A 278 -7.75 -17.12 21.64
C ALA A 278 -7.87 -16.34 22.95
N GLU A 279 -6.78 -15.74 23.40
CA GLU A 279 -6.66 -15.10 24.73
C GLU A 279 -6.84 -13.58 24.69
N GLY A 280 -6.72 -12.97 23.49
CA GLY A 280 -6.65 -11.53 23.29
C GLY A 280 -5.23 -10.99 23.38
N THR A 281 -5.10 -9.66 23.21
CA THR A 281 -3.85 -8.91 23.27
C THR A 281 -3.93 -7.86 24.37
N GLU A 282 -2.79 -7.48 24.95
CA GLU A 282 -2.72 -6.45 26.00
C GLU A 282 -3.11 -5.06 25.46
N ARG A 283 -2.86 -4.81 24.19
CA ARG A 283 -3.20 -3.55 23.49
C ARG A 283 -3.87 -3.84 22.15
N LYS A 284 -4.62 -2.85 21.66
CA LYS A 284 -5.28 -2.91 20.33
C LYS A 284 -5.21 -1.56 19.67
N LEU A 285 -4.97 -1.57 18.37
CA LEU A 285 -5.16 -0.39 17.54
C LEU A 285 -6.65 -0.07 17.42
N VAL A 286 -7.00 1.19 17.64
CA VAL A 286 -8.36 1.71 17.50
C VAL A 286 -8.37 3.01 16.70
N GLY A 287 -9.40 3.22 15.89
CA GLY A 287 -9.68 4.52 15.29
C GLY A 287 -10.50 5.40 16.25
N PHE A 288 -10.28 6.70 16.22
CA PHE A 288 -11.03 7.67 17.02
C PHE A 288 -11.24 9.00 16.30
N GLU A 289 -12.23 9.77 16.79
CA GLU A 289 -12.59 11.10 16.33
C GLU A 289 -12.55 12.07 17.51
N LEU A 290 -12.05 13.27 17.28
CA LEU A 290 -12.09 14.32 18.29
C LEU A 290 -13.50 14.91 18.38
N GLN A 291 -13.99 15.09 19.60
CA GLN A 291 -15.28 15.77 19.86
C GLN A 291 -15.10 17.30 19.86
N GLU A 292 -13.89 17.77 20.10
CA GLU A 292 -13.53 19.18 20.11
C GLU A 292 -12.61 19.52 18.94
N ARG A 293 -12.48 20.79 18.64
CA ARG A 293 -11.59 21.28 17.59
C ARG A 293 -10.13 20.97 17.93
N GLY A 294 -9.47 20.23 17.08
CA GLY A 294 -8.08 19.86 17.24
C GLY A 294 -7.61 18.93 16.13
N ILE A 295 -6.32 18.65 16.10
CA ILE A 295 -5.71 17.66 15.21
C ILE A 295 -4.87 16.75 16.09
N PRO A 296 -5.20 15.44 16.19
CA PRO A 296 -4.34 14.51 16.90
C PRO A 296 -3.03 14.37 16.12
N ARG A 297 -1.93 14.29 16.87
CA ARG A 297 -0.60 14.12 16.28
C ARG A 297 0.05 12.86 16.81
N GLN A 298 0.92 12.26 16.02
CA GLN A 298 1.71 11.10 16.43
C GLN A 298 2.36 11.36 17.80
N ASP A 299 2.40 10.34 18.63
CA ASP A 299 2.94 10.30 20.00
C ASP A 299 2.15 11.13 21.04
N TYR A 300 1.04 11.77 20.68
CA TYR A 300 0.14 12.33 21.69
C TYR A 300 -0.41 11.21 22.58
N VAL A 301 -0.41 11.46 23.88
CA VAL A 301 -0.87 10.48 24.87
C VAL A 301 -2.39 10.36 24.81
N LEU A 302 -2.87 9.12 24.75
CA LEU A 302 -4.28 8.79 24.95
C LEU A 302 -4.49 8.52 26.44
N THR A 303 -5.50 9.15 27.02
CA THR A 303 -5.83 8.99 28.45
C THR A 303 -7.24 8.48 28.64
N ASP A 304 -7.48 7.77 29.76
CA ASP A 304 -8.84 7.47 30.21
C ASP A 304 -9.53 8.72 30.80
N GLY A 305 -10.80 8.59 31.18
CA GLY A 305 -11.57 9.69 31.79
C GLY A 305 -11.06 10.16 33.16
N GLN A 306 -10.04 9.49 33.72
CA GLN A 306 -9.39 9.83 34.99
C GLN A 306 -8.00 10.47 34.78
N GLY A 307 -7.56 10.56 33.52
CA GLY A 307 -6.25 11.12 33.14
C GLY A 307 -5.09 10.13 33.16
N ASN A 308 -5.35 8.83 33.33
CA ASN A 308 -4.29 7.82 33.25
C ASN A 308 -3.94 7.56 31.79
N ALA A 309 -2.65 7.44 31.48
CA ALA A 309 -2.20 7.07 30.14
C ALA A 309 -2.63 5.64 29.81
N ILE A 310 -3.34 5.47 28.70
CA ILE A 310 -3.81 4.17 28.20
C ILE A 310 -3.25 3.81 26.82
N GLY A 311 -2.54 4.73 26.17
CA GLY A 311 -1.95 4.52 24.87
C GLY A 311 -1.35 5.80 24.28
N ARG A 312 -1.05 5.72 22.98
CA ARG A 312 -0.53 6.85 22.20
C ARG A 312 -1.19 6.91 20.84
N VAL A 313 -1.26 8.10 20.27
CA VAL A 313 -1.66 8.30 18.87
C VAL A 313 -0.56 7.79 17.96
N THR A 314 -0.90 6.93 17.00
CA THR A 314 0.02 6.45 15.96
C THR A 314 -0.02 7.35 14.73
N SER A 315 -1.23 7.75 14.30
CA SER A 315 -1.45 8.69 13.20
C SER A 315 -2.65 9.56 13.46
N GLY A 316 -2.62 10.78 12.93
CA GLY A 316 -3.76 11.67 13.04
C GLY A 316 -3.72 12.85 12.08
N CYS A 317 -4.89 13.26 11.61
CA CYS A 317 -5.04 14.42 10.72
C CYS A 317 -6.39 15.14 10.96
N MET A 318 -6.53 16.31 10.32
CA MET A 318 -7.85 16.89 10.08
C MET A 318 -8.44 16.19 8.85
N SER A 319 -9.55 15.46 9.03
CA SER A 319 -10.25 14.81 7.93
C SER A 319 -10.79 15.84 6.93
N PRO A 320 -10.37 15.83 5.67
CA PRO A 320 -10.91 16.75 4.66
C PRO A 320 -12.40 16.53 4.38
N CYS A 321 -12.86 15.27 4.44
CA CYS A 321 -14.26 14.92 4.22
C CYS A 321 -15.15 15.33 5.40
N ARG A 322 -14.71 15.05 6.63
CA ARG A 322 -15.54 15.19 7.84
C ARG A 322 -15.32 16.51 8.59
N LYS A 323 -14.20 17.21 8.31
CA LYS A 323 -13.78 18.47 8.94
C LYS A 323 -13.63 18.37 10.47
N ILE A 324 -13.24 17.21 10.95
CA ILE A 324 -12.93 16.92 12.35
C ILE A 324 -11.56 16.24 12.43
N GLY A 325 -10.92 16.31 13.60
CA GLY A 325 -9.69 15.54 13.86
C GLY A 325 -10.01 14.06 13.95
N VAL A 326 -9.29 13.24 13.18
CA VAL A 326 -9.39 11.78 13.20
C VAL A 326 -8.02 11.19 13.44
N GLY A 327 -7.95 10.03 14.07
CA GLY A 327 -6.69 9.38 14.36
C GLY A 327 -6.83 7.89 14.62
N MET A 328 -5.66 7.24 14.70
CA MET A 328 -5.48 5.87 15.20
C MET A 328 -4.48 5.89 16.35
N GLY A 329 -4.62 4.91 17.23
CA GLY A 329 -3.73 4.80 18.37
C GLY A 329 -4.02 3.57 19.24
#